data_76b49aa0a3d1dbcc4c8aead734aff9e5
#
_entry.id   76b49aa0a3d1dbcc4c8aead734aff9e5
#
_cell.length_a   1.000
_cell.length_b   1.000
_cell.length_c   1.000
_cell.angle_alpha   90.00
_cell.angle_beta   90.00
_cell.angle_gamma   90.00
#
_symmetry.space_group_name_H-M   'P 1'
#
loop_
_entity.id
_entity.type
_entity.pdbx_description
1 polymer ?
#
loop_
_entity_poly.entity_id
_entity_poly.type
_entity_poly.pdbx_seq_one_letter_code
_entity_poly.pdbx_strand_id
1 'polypeptide(L)'
;MKYTEEHEWLLADGDIVTVGITEYAATQLGDIVFVELPESGSKVSKGQEIVVIESVKAASDILAPLNGEIVEINSAIVDDPSLVNTDPEGNAWFFKMNLENKDDLNELMDEEEYKKLIE
;
A
#
# COMPACT_ATOMS: atom_id res chain seq x y z
N MET A 1 0.54 1.78 13.26
CA MET A 1 0.14 1.36 11.91
C MET A 1 -1.27 0.82 11.89
N LYS A 2 -1.96 1.04 10.79
CA LYS A 2 -3.26 0.44 10.51
C LYS A 2 -3.13 -0.50 9.32
N TYR A 3 -4.07 -1.43 9.18
CA TYR A 3 -4.02 -2.48 8.16
C TYR A 3 -5.38 -2.65 7.50
N THR A 4 -5.38 -3.04 6.23
CA THR A 4 -6.61 -3.36 5.50
C THR A 4 -6.72 -4.87 5.30
N GLU A 5 -7.93 -5.32 4.94
CA GLU A 5 -8.18 -6.72 4.60
C GLU A 5 -7.42 -7.14 3.33
N GLU A 6 -7.01 -6.17 2.52
CA GLU A 6 -6.24 -6.40 1.30
C GLU A 6 -4.72 -6.45 1.57
N HIS A 7 -4.33 -6.51 2.85
CA HIS A 7 -2.93 -6.62 3.28
C HIS A 7 -2.08 -5.39 2.95
N GLU A 8 -2.70 -4.21 3.07
CA GLU A 8 -2.00 -2.94 2.97
C GLU A 8 -1.75 -2.41 4.38
N TRP A 9 -0.60 -1.77 4.60
CA TRP A 9 -0.34 -1.07 5.85
C TRP A 9 -0.40 0.45 5.62
N LEU A 10 -0.83 1.18 6.64
CA LEU A 10 -0.92 2.63 6.60
C LEU A 10 -0.24 3.21 7.84
N LEU A 11 0.70 4.12 7.60
CA LEU A 11 1.41 4.82 8.65
C LEU A 11 1.07 6.30 8.59
N ALA A 12 0.33 6.77 9.58
CA ALA A 12 -0.11 8.17 9.63
C ALA A 12 0.98 9.08 10.18
N ASP A 13 1.17 10.23 9.54
CA ASP A 13 2.05 11.30 9.99
C ASP A 13 1.32 12.62 9.72
N GLY A 14 0.61 13.12 10.74
CA GLY A 14 -0.27 14.28 10.57
C GLY A 14 -1.42 13.97 9.63
N ASP A 15 -1.55 14.75 8.58
CA ASP A 15 -2.61 14.58 7.57
C ASP A 15 -2.21 13.61 6.46
N ILE A 16 -0.94 13.23 6.41
CA ILE A 16 -0.40 12.40 5.34
C ILE A 16 -0.23 10.97 5.85
N VAL A 17 -0.63 10.03 5.00
CA VAL A 17 -0.53 8.60 5.30
C VAL A 17 0.37 7.94 4.28
N THR A 18 1.36 7.19 4.74
CA THR A 18 2.22 6.37 3.88
C THR A 18 1.60 4.99 3.76
N VAL A 19 1.51 4.47 2.55
CA VAL A 19 0.84 3.19 2.26
C VAL A 19 1.79 2.25 1.54
N GLY A 20 1.80 1.00 1.98
CA GLY A 20 2.53 -0.07 1.34
C GLY A 20 1.81 -1.40 1.54
N ILE A 21 2.45 -2.50 1.18
CA ILE A 21 1.90 -3.83 1.43
C ILE A 21 2.68 -4.51 2.55
N THR A 22 2.01 -5.43 3.24
CA THR A 22 2.61 -6.13 4.36
C THR A 22 3.59 -7.20 3.87
N GLU A 23 4.46 -7.65 4.76
CA GLU A 23 5.37 -8.76 4.47
C GLU A 23 4.58 -10.00 4.07
N TYR A 24 3.44 -10.24 4.69
CA TYR A 24 2.55 -11.35 4.34
C TYR A 24 2.14 -11.27 2.86
N ALA A 25 1.67 -10.10 2.41
CA ALA A 25 1.28 -9.90 1.02
C ALA A 25 2.45 -10.09 0.07
N ALA A 26 3.61 -9.52 0.38
CA ALA A 26 4.81 -9.65 -0.45
C ALA A 26 5.22 -11.11 -0.59
N THR A 27 5.16 -11.87 0.50
CA THR A 27 5.48 -13.31 0.49
C THR A 27 4.50 -14.09 -0.39
N GLN A 28 3.22 -13.77 -0.30
CA GLN A 28 2.19 -14.44 -1.11
C GLN A 28 2.35 -14.17 -2.60
N LEU A 29 2.78 -12.95 -2.96
CA LEU A 29 2.98 -12.57 -4.36
C LEU A 29 4.22 -13.21 -4.98
N GLY A 30 5.26 -13.45 -4.18
CA GLY A 30 6.54 -13.92 -4.68
C GLY A 30 7.38 -12.78 -5.22
N ASP A 31 8.36 -13.09 -6.06
CA ASP A 31 9.31 -12.09 -6.59
C ASP A 31 8.60 -11.04 -7.45
N ILE A 32 8.67 -9.79 -7.04
CA ILE A 32 8.06 -8.67 -7.75
C ILE A 32 9.01 -8.22 -8.86
N VAL A 33 8.48 -8.13 -10.09
CA VAL A 33 9.27 -7.79 -11.28
C VAL A 33 8.84 -6.49 -11.93
N PHE A 34 7.66 -5.97 -11.58
CA PHE A 34 7.14 -4.73 -12.16
C PHE A 34 6.17 -4.05 -11.19
N VAL A 35 6.30 -2.73 -11.09
CA VAL A 35 5.40 -1.90 -10.28
C VAL A 35 5.02 -0.66 -11.08
N GLU A 36 3.71 -0.39 -11.18
CA GLU A 36 3.19 0.83 -11.79
C GLU A 36 2.42 1.60 -10.72
N LEU A 37 2.82 2.86 -10.50
CA LEU A 37 2.25 3.72 -9.47
C LEU A 37 1.31 4.78 -10.07
N PRO A 38 0.36 5.31 -9.29
CA PRO A 38 -0.49 6.41 -9.75
C PRO A 38 0.33 7.70 -9.85
N GLU A 39 -0.25 8.72 -10.48
CA GLU A 39 0.39 10.03 -10.56
C GLU A 39 0.15 10.82 -9.27
N SER A 40 1.19 11.54 -8.83
CA SER A 40 1.08 12.51 -7.75
C SER A 40 0.04 13.57 -8.13
N GLY A 41 -0.84 13.92 -7.20
CA GLY A 41 -1.93 14.86 -7.46
C GLY A 41 -3.25 14.20 -7.84
N SER A 42 -3.25 12.87 -8.05
CA SER A 42 -4.46 12.13 -8.39
C SER A 42 -5.39 12.00 -7.19
N LYS A 43 -6.68 12.24 -7.40
CA LYS A 43 -7.69 11.96 -6.38
C LYS A 43 -8.16 10.53 -6.55
N VAL A 44 -8.28 9.82 -5.44
CA VAL A 44 -8.65 8.40 -5.44
C VAL A 44 -9.80 8.14 -4.47
N SER A 45 -10.60 7.13 -4.80
CA SER A 45 -11.70 6.68 -3.95
C SER A 45 -11.38 5.30 -3.40
N LYS A 46 -11.82 5.05 -2.16
CA LYS A 46 -11.65 3.75 -1.52
C LYS A 46 -12.10 2.63 -2.46
N GLY A 47 -11.25 1.63 -2.64
CA GLY A 47 -11.53 0.48 -3.50
C GLY A 47 -11.16 0.68 -4.97
N GLN A 48 -10.69 1.87 -5.34
CA GLN A 48 -10.21 2.12 -6.70
C GLN A 48 -8.87 1.45 -6.93
N GLU A 49 -8.70 0.77 -8.06
CA GLU A 49 -7.42 0.16 -8.43
C GLU A 49 -6.45 1.26 -8.82
N ILE A 50 -5.33 1.39 -8.09
CA ILE A 50 -4.40 2.51 -8.28
C ILE A 50 -2.95 2.10 -8.48
N VAL A 51 -2.57 0.88 -8.10
CA VAL A 51 -1.21 0.36 -8.30
C VAL A 51 -1.30 -0.99 -8.98
N VAL A 52 -0.45 -1.21 -9.98
CA VAL A 52 -0.32 -2.52 -10.63
C VAL A 52 1.01 -3.13 -10.20
N ILE A 53 0.96 -4.37 -9.75
CA ILE A 53 2.15 -5.15 -9.39
C ILE A 53 2.17 -6.40 -10.25
N GLU A 54 3.32 -6.71 -10.83
CA GLU A 54 3.52 -7.99 -11.51
C GLU A 54 4.62 -8.76 -10.78
N SER A 55 4.34 -10.02 -10.50
CA SER A 55 5.31 -10.95 -9.95
C SER A 55 5.59 -12.05 -10.95
N VAL A 56 6.55 -12.90 -10.62
CA VAL A 56 6.87 -14.07 -11.46
C VAL A 56 5.69 -15.05 -11.57
N LYS A 57 4.71 -14.94 -10.66
CA LYS A 57 3.54 -15.81 -10.62
C LYS A 57 2.32 -15.22 -11.30
N ALA A 58 2.06 -13.92 -11.11
CA ALA A 58 0.80 -13.31 -11.52
C ALA A 58 0.86 -11.79 -11.44
N ALA A 59 -0.14 -11.14 -12.03
CA ALA A 59 -0.38 -9.71 -11.85
C ALA A 59 -1.39 -9.49 -10.74
N SER A 60 -1.26 -8.38 -10.02
CA SER A 60 -2.17 -8.01 -8.94
C SER A 60 -2.34 -6.49 -8.90
N ASP A 61 -3.50 -6.03 -8.41
CA ASP A 61 -3.77 -4.62 -8.25
C ASP A 61 -3.82 -4.26 -6.78
N ILE A 62 -3.30 -3.08 -6.43
CA ILE A 62 -3.44 -2.52 -5.10
C ILE A 62 -4.54 -1.46 -5.16
N LEU A 63 -5.48 -1.56 -4.24
CA LEU A 63 -6.62 -0.64 -4.19
C LEU A 63 -6.31 0.53 -3.27
N ALA A 64 -6.97 1.66 -3.52
CA ALA A 64 -6.91 2.78 -2.59
C ALA A 64 -7.54 2.34 -1.27
N PRO A 65 -6.82 2.46 -0.14
CA PRO A 65 -7.36 2.00 1.14
C PRO A 65 -8.45 2.91 1.70
N LEU A 66 -8.41 4.17 1.32
CA LEU A 66 -9.33 5.21 1.78
C LEU A 66 -9.46 6.29 0.70
N ASN A 67 -10.44 7.17 0.86
CA ASN A 67 -10.60 8.32 -0.04
C ASN A 67 -9.54 9.37 0.26
N GLY A 68 -8.96 9.95 -0.78
CA GLY A 68 -7.96 11.00 -0.62
C GLY A 68 -7.27 11.37 -1.90
N GLU A 69 -6.13 12.03 -1.77
CA GLU A 69 -5.32 12.47 -2.88
C GLU A 69 -3.90 11.93 -2.74
N ILE A 70 -3.35 11.43 -3.83
CA ILE A 70 -1.95 10.96 -3.87
C ILE A 70 -1.05 12.20 -3.87
N VAL A 71 -0.17 12.31 -2.89
CA VAL A 71 0.74 13.46 -2.77
C VAL A 71 2.19 13.13 -3.08
N GLU A 72 2.57 11.86 -2.97
CA GLU A 72 3.92 11.43 -3.27
C GLU A 72 3.91 9.96 -3.69
N ILE A 73 4.81 9.59 -4.59
CA ILE A 73 5.01 8.19 -5.01
C ILE A 73 6.46 7.79 -4.78
N ASN A 74 6.69 6.50 -4.57
CA ASN A 74 8.05 5.98 -4.33
C ASN A 74 8.63 5.40 -5.61
N SER A 75 9.32 6.24 -6.37
CA SER A 75 9.91 5.82 -7.64
C SER A 75 11.02 4.77 -7.48
N ALA A 76 11.58 4.62 -6.29
CA ALA A 76 12.61 3.61 -6.04
C ALA A 76 12.12 2.19 -6.31
N ILE A 77 10.85 1.89 -6.03
CA ILE A 77 10.29 0.56 -6.28
C ILE A 77 9.90 0.34 -7.75
N VAL A 78 9.79 1.41 -8.51
CA VAL A 78 9.60 1.31 -9.97
C VAL A 78 10.94 0.95 -10.62
N ASP A 79 12.01 1.58 -10.16
CA ASP A 79 13.37 1.32 -10.67
C ASP A 79 13.89 -0.04 -10.21
N ASP A 80 13.53 -0.45 -8.99
CA ASP A 80 13.95 -1.73 -8.41
C ASP A 80 12.77 -2.40 -7.70
N PRO A 81 11.93 -3.12 -8.44
CA PRO A 81 10.76 -3.79 -7.85
C PRO A 81 11.10 -4.79 -6.75
N SER A 82 12.31 -5.33 -6.73
CA SER A 82 12.73 -6.29 -5.71
C SER A 82 12.77 -5.70 -4.30
N LEU A 83 12.78 -4.37 -4.18
CA LEU A 83 12.69 -3.72 -2.88
C LEU A 83 11.40 -4.08 -2.14
N VAL A 84 10.32 -4.33 -2.88
CA VAL A 84 9.04 -4.75 -2.30
C VAL A 84 9.19 -6.08 -1.57
N ASN A 85 10.04 -6.95 -2.07
CA ASN A 85 10.31 -8.23 -1.40
C ASN A 85 11.27 -8.08 -0.22
N THR A 86 12.22 -7.15 -0.33
CA THR A 86 13.30 -6.99 0.65
C THR A 86 12.83 -6.21 1.89
N ASP A 87 12.05 -5.15 1.70
CA ASP A 87 11.66 -4.27 2.78
C ASP A 87 10.24 -3.71 2.59
N PRO A 88 9.23 -4.58 2.51
CA PRO A 88 7.86 -4.16 2.17
C PRO A 88 7.22 -3.22 3.19
N GLU A 89 7.62 -3.31 4.47
CA GLU A 89 7.04 -2.48 5.52
C GLU A 89 7.94 -1.31 5.93
N GLY A 90 8.97 -1.04 5.13
CA GLY A 90 9.90 0.06 5.36
C GLY A 90 10.12 0.89 4.11
N ASN A 91 11.31 0.76 3.50
CA ASN A 91 11.70 1.58 2.36
C ASN A 91 10.89 1.34 1.08
N ALA A 92 10.18 0.22 0.99
CA ALA A 92 9.39 -0.11 -0.20
C ALA A 92 7.92 0.33 -0.07
N TRP A 93 7.65 1.44 0.57
CA TRP A 93 6.32 2.04 0.57
C TRP A 93 5.93 2.42 -0.86
N PHE A 94 4.63 2.41 -1.16
CA PHE A 94 4.14 2.63 -2.52
C PHE A 94 3.83 4.09 -2.80
N PHE A 95 3.01 4.70 -1.96
CA PHE A 95 2.61 6.09 -2.13
C PHE A 95 2.26 6.71 -0.79
N LYS A 96 2.19 8.05 -0.78
CA LYS A 96 1.69 8.82 0.35
C LYS A 96 0.44 9.54 -0.12
N MET A 97 -0.55 9.60 0.74
CA MET A 97 -1.82 10.25 0.40
C MET A 97 -2.29 11.16 1.52
N ASN A 98 -3.01 12.21 1.12
CA ASN A 98 -3.69 13.10 2.03
C ASN A 98 -5.14 12.63 2.13
N LEU A 99 -5.56 12.15 3.30
CA LEU A 99 -6.90 11.60 3.47
C LEU A 99 -7.96 12.67 3.40
N GLU A 100 -9.08 12.37 2.75
CA GLU A 100 -10.24 13.23 2.71
C GLU A 100 -10.85 13.36 4.11
N ASN A 101 -10.88 12.25 4.88
CA ASN A 101 -11.35 12.22 6.25
C ASN A 101 -10.45 11.34 7.10
N LYS A 102 -9.69 11.93 8.03
CA LYS A 102 -8.78 11.21 8.91
C LYS A 102 -9.47 10.17 9.78
N ASP A 103 -10.73 10.40 10.12
CA ASP A 103 -11.48 9.48 10.96
C ASP A 103 -11.66 8.11 10.29
N ASP A 104 -11.52 8.04 8.97
CA ASP A 104 -11.61 6.79 8.25
C ASP A 104 -10.52 5.79 8.68
N LEU A 105 -9.40 6.27 9.23
CA LEU A 105 -8.36 5.40 9.78
C LEU A 105 -8.88 4.53 10.92
N ASN A 106 -9.87 4.99 11.65
CA ASN A 106 -10.42 4.26 12.78
C ASN A 106 -11.22 3.02 12.36
N GLU A 107 -11.59 2.95 11.08
CA GLU A 107 -12.31 1.80 10.52
C GLU A 107 -11.36 0.65 10.16
N LEU A 108 -10.07 0.90 10.14
CA LEU A 108 -9.06 -0.08 9.76
C LEU A 108 -8.60 -0.91 10.97
N MET A 109 -8.02 -2.06 10.68
CA MET A 109 -7.51 -2.96 11.71
C MET A 109 -6.23 -2.41 12.34
N ASP A 110 -6.06 -2.67 13.64
CA ASP A 110 -4.77 -2.48 14.28
C ASP A 110 -3.90 -3.73 14.03
N GLU A 111 -2.68 -3.72 14.55
CA GLU A 111 -1.75 -4.83 14.34
C GLU A 111 -2.27 -6.16 14.89
N GLU A 112 -2.89 -6.16 16.06
CA GLU A 112 -3.41 -7.39 16.65
C GLU A 112 -4.55 -7.99 15.85
N GLU A 113 -5.45 -7.14 15.37
CA GLU A 113 -6.57 -7.58 14.54
C GLU A 113 -6.07 -8.14 13.21
N TYR A 114 -5.08 -7.49 12.62
CA TYR A 114 -4.50 -7.95 11.37
C TYR A 114 -3.79 -9.29 11.54
N LYS A 115 -3.03 -9.47 12.62
CA LYS A 115 -2.36 -10.74 12.89
C LYS A 115 -3.34 -11.90 12.99
N LYS A 116 -4.50 -11.66 13.58
CA LYS A 116 -5.55 -12.68 13.66
C LYS A 116 -6.11 -13.03 12.29
N LEU A 117 -6.21 -12.05 11.42
CA LEU A 117 -6.72 -12.27 10.05
C LEU A 117 -5.81 -13.20 9.25
N ILE A 118 -4.49 -13.07 9.41
CA ILE A 118 -3.51 -13.83 8.63
C ILE A 118 -3.02 -15.11 9.28
N GLU A 119 -3.51 -15.42 10.48
CA GLU A 119 -3.20 -16.67 11.15
C GLU A 119 -3.76 -17.89 10.41
#